data_5a4b06ab51599e575cc14a6868c3a033
#
_entry.id   5a4b06ab51599e575cc14a6868c3a033
#
_cell.length_a   1.000
_cell.length_b   1.000
_cell.length_c   1.000
_cell.angle_alpha   90.00
_cell.angle_beta   90.00
_cell.angle_gamma   90.00
#
_symmetry.space_group_name_H-M   'P 1'
#
loop_
_entity.id
_entity.type
_entity.pdbx_description
1 polymer ?
#
loop_
_entity_poly.entity_id
_entity_poly.type
_entity_poly.pdbx_seq_one_letter_code
_entity_poly.pdbx_strand_id
1 'polypeptide(L)'
;MGLFQTELSGALLITCLVLLTGCGQLGQYDITVNDRTVYQPSAPFQVEGIDDAALADCLQQTVSDLAANRAEEVITLNCSHAGIQSLSGLEQFTQIRTMKLSGNRIRNLLELERLPELEQLLLDQNDVVDPIPVLRMAGLRKLNLAGNSRLQCPTADDIPRTLTLTLPDHCDTQ
;
A
#
# COMPACT_ATOMS: atom_id res chain seq x y z
N MET A 1 -36.63 -59.92 -16.62
CA MET A 1 -35.28 -59.92 -16.19
C MET A 1 -34.66 -58.69 -16.87
N GLY A 2 -34.64 -57.58 -16.36
CA GLY A 2 -33.92 -56.96 -15.30
C GLY A 2 -32.80 -56.12 -15.93
N LEU A 3 -32.88 -54.83 -15.95
CA LEU A 3 -31.76 -53.89 -16.00
C LEU A 3 -32.26 -52.56 -15.43
N PHE A 4 -32.23 -52.45 -14.11
CA PHE A 4 -32.15 -51.20 -13.39
C PHE A 4 -30.69 -51.03 -13.04
N GLN A 5 -30.00 -50.12 -13.67
CA GLN A 5 -28.64 -49.70 -13.29
C GLN A 5 -28.54 -48.19 -13.35
N THR A 6 -28.70 -47.57 -12.20
CA THR A 6 -27.83 -46.57 -11.57
C THR A 6 -27.48 -45.30 -12.36
N GLU A 7 -28.36 -44.30 -12.25
CA GLU A 7 -28.11 -42.90 -12.50
C GLU A 7 -28.02 -42.10 -11.17
N LEU A 8 -27.28 -42.57 -10.17
CA LEU A 8 -27.18 -41.95 -8.86
C LEU A 8 -25.80 -41.38 -8.52
N SER A 9 -24.85 -41.41 -9.48
CA SER A 9 -23.48 -41.03 -9.19
C SER A 9 -23.10 -39.58 -9.59
N GLY A 10 -23.89 -38.95 -10.48
CA GLY A 10 -23.57 -37.59 -10.97
C GLY A 10 -24.08 -36.44 -10.09
N ALA A 11 -25.22 -36.63 -9.48
CA ALA A 11 -25.87 -35.57 -8.68
C ALA A 11 -25.18 -35.34 -7.31
N LEU A 12 -24.56 -36.38 -6.74
CA LEU A 12 -23.88 -36.25 -5.44
C LEU A 12 -22.51 -35.58 -5.53
N LEU A 13 -21.81 -35.69 -6.67
CA LEU A 13 -20.55 -35.05 -6.91
C LEU A 13 -20.68 -33.55 -7.22
N ILE A 14 -21.76 -33.14 -7.86
CA ILE A 14 -22.02 -31.73 -8.19
C ILE A 14 -22.46 -30.97 -6.94
N THR A 15 -23.25 -31.57 -6.04
CA THR A 15 -23.61 -30.94 -4.75
C THR A 15 -22.44 -30.79 -3.78
N CYS A 16 -21.44 -31.68 -3.81
CA CYS A 16 -20.26 -31.55 -2.96
C CYS A 16 -19.29 -30.48 -3.46
N LEU A 17 -19.25 -30.21 -4.76
CA LEU A 17 -18.36 -29.17 -5.33
C LEU A 17 -18.87 -27.73 -5.07
N VAL A 18 -20.19 -27.56 -4.93
CA VAL A 18 -20.80 -26.25 -4.65
C VAL A 18 -20.64 -25.85 -3.17
N LEU A 19 -20.38 -26.81 -2.27
CA LEU A 19 -20.21 -26.54 -0.83
C LEU A 19 -18.76 -26.10 -0.46
N LEU A 20 -17.79 -26.22 -1.36
CA LEU A 20 -16.40 -25.86 -1.10
C LEU A 20 -16.04 -24.41 -1.49
N THR A 21 -16.93 -23.68 -2.17
CA THR A 21 -16.69 -22.28 -2.56
C THR A 21 -17.27 -21.26 -1.56
N GLY A 22 -17.86 -21.70 -0.46
CA GLY A 22 -18.63 -20.86 0.47
C GLY A 22 -17.89 -20.19 1.62
N CYS A 23 -16.57 -20.38 1.80
CA CYS A 23 -15.87 -19.87 2.99
C CYS A 23 -15.23 -18.47 2.83
N GLY A 24 -15.43 -17.78 1.70
CA GLY A 24 -14.75 -16.49 1.42
C GLY A 24 -15.63 -15.24 1.52
N GLN A 25 -16.95 -15.34 1.74
CA GLN A 25 -17.86 -14.18 1.56
C GLN A 25 -18.76 -13.85 2.75
N LEU A 26 -18.41 -14.26 3.96
CA LEU A 26 -19.23 -13.96 5.15
C LEU A 26 -19.24 -12.48 5.54
N GLY A 27 -18.39 -11.65 4.95
CA GLY A 27 -18.30 -10.21 5.22
C GLY A 27 -19.25 -9.32 4.42
N GLN A 28 -20.03 -9.87 3.48
CA GLN A 28 -20.86 -9.07 2.55
C GLN A 28 -22.36 -9.12 2.81
N TYR A 29 -22.81 -9.78 3.88
CA TYR A 29 -24.23 -9.92 4.13
C TYR A 29 -24.72 -9.02 5.26
N ASP A 30 -25.80 -8.28 5.00
CA ASP A 30 -26.55 -7.58 6.02
C ASP A 30 -27.13 -8.59 7.02
N ILE A 31 -26.94 -8.34 8.30
CA ILE A 31 -27.58 -9.15 9.35
C ILE A 31 -28.84 -8.44 9.77
N THR A 32 -30.00 -9.10 9.57
CA THR A 32 -31.30 -8.60 10.00
C THR A 32 -31.86 -9.47 11.11
N VAL A 33 -32.45 -8.84 12.13
CA VAL A 33 -33.19 -9.49 13.21
C VAL A 33 -34.55 -8.83 13.30
N ASN A 34 -35.64 -9.63 13.17
CA ASN A 34 -37.01 -9.13 13.13
C ASN A 34 -37.23 -8.01 12.11
N ASP A 35 -36.76 -8.19 10.87
CA ASP A 35 -36.84 -7.24 9.76
C ASP A 35 -36.10 -5.90 10.01
N ARG A 36 -35.25 -5.84 11.04
CA ARG A 36 -34.34 -4.70 11.29
C ARG A 36 -32.91 -5.11 10.96
N THR A 37 -32.25 -4.36 10.09
CA THR A 37 -30.82 -4.53 9.83
C THR A 37 -30.07 -4.12 11.10
N VAL A 38 -29.37 -5.08 11.72
CA VAL A 38 -28.56 -4.87 12.93
C VAL A 38 -27.07 -4.74 12.60
N TYR A 39 -26.69 -5.16 11.40
CA TYR A 39 -25.34 -5.01 10.88
C TYR A 39 -25.40 -4.88 9.36
N GLN A 40 -24.73 -3.87 8.84
CA GLN A 40 -24.50 -3.64 7.43
C GLN A 40 -23.01 -3.44 7.24
N PRO A 41 -22.30 -4.33 6.55
CA PRO A 41 -20.88 -4.13 6.31
C PRO A 41 -20.68 -2.85 5.49
N SER A 42 -19.77 -1.99 5.93
CA SER A 42 -19.36 -0.83 5.14
C SER A 42 -18.71 -1.34 3.86
N ALA A 43 -19.01 -0.71 2.72
CA ALA A 43 -18.26 -0.98 1.49
C ALA A 43 -16.77 -0.68 1.75
N PRO A 44 -15.86 -1.57 1.36
CA PRO A 44 -14.42 -1.31 1.53
C PRO A 44 -14.04 -0.04 0.75
N PHE A 45 -13.10 0.72 1.32
CA PHE A 45 -12.55 1.90 0.67
C PHE A 45 -11.97 1.52 -0.71
N GLN A 46 -12.31 2.28 -1.73
CA GLN A 46 -11.76 2.11 -3.07
C GLN A 46 -10.69 3.15 -3.31
N VAL A 47 -9.52 2.71 -3.74
CA VAL A 47 -8.40 3.58 -4.08
C VAL A 47 -8.63 4.16 -5.47
N GLU A 48 -8.80 5.48 -5.56
CA GLU A 48 -9.04 6.19 -6.82
C GLU A 48 -8.02 7.32 -7.00
N GLY A 49 -7.83 7.80 -8.22
CA GLY A 49 -6.98 8.95 -8.50
C GLY A 49 -5.48 8.69 -8.35
N ILE A 50 -5.05 7.43 -8.42
CA ILE A 50 -3.63 7.05 -8.45
C ILE A 50 -3.25 6.78 -9.91
N ASP A 51 -2.30 7.54 -10.44
CA ASP A 51 -1.88 7.44 -11.84
C ASP A 51 -0.99 6.22 -12.11
N ASP A 52 -0.18 5.82 -11.14
CA ASP A 52 0.72 4.68 -11.24
C ASP A 52 -0.01 3.39 -10.87
N ALA A 53 -0.17 2.48 -11.82
CA ALA A 53 -0.91 1.23 -11.61
C ALA A 53 -0.28 0.35 -10.51
N ALA A 54 1.04 0.30 -10.41
CA ALA A 54 1.72 -0.48 -9.38
C ALA A 54 1.51 0.10 -7.97
N LEU A 55 1.45 1.42 -7.85
CA LEU A 55 1.09 2.10 -6.61
C LEU A 55 -0.38 1.86 -6.26
N ALA A 56 -1.28 1.99 -7.24
CA ALA A 56 -2.71 1.74 -7.07
C ALA A 56 -2.98 0.31 -6.57
N ASP A 57 -2.37 -0.68 -7.20
CA ASP A 57 -2.50 -2.09 -6.81
C ASP A 57 -1.98 -2.34 -5.39
N CYS A 58 -0.82 -1.79 -5.02
CA CYS A 58 -0.26 -1.92 -3.67
C CYS A 58 -1.15 -1.24 -2.62
N LEU A 59 -1.67 -0.06 -2.89
CA LEU A 59 -2.58 0.65 -2.00
C LEU A 59 -3.90 -0.10 -1.83
N GLN A 60 -4.49 -0.59 -2.93
CA GLN A 60 -5.72 -1.36 -2.88
C GLN A 60 -5.54 -2.66 -2.08
N GLN A 61 -4.40 -3.34 -2.25
CA GLN A 61 -4.06 -4.53 -1.44
C GLN A 61 -3.92 -4.15 0.04
N THR A 62 -3.21 -3.06 0.35
CA THR A 62 -3.04 -2.58 1.74
C THR A 62 -4.39 -2.26 2.39
N VAL A 63 -5.26 -1.53 1.69
CA VAL A 63 -6.63 -1.21 2.14
C VAL A 63 -7.45 -2.47 2.40
N SER A 64 -7.34 -3.46 1.50
CA SER A 64 -8.02 -4.74 1.63
C SER A 64 -7.51 -5.55 2.83
N ASP A 65 -6.19 -5.63 3.01
CA ASP A 65 -5.57 -6.40 4.11
C ASP A 65 -5.89 -5.79 5.48
N LEU A 66 -6.02 -4.47 5.56
CA LEU A 66 -6.42 -3.76 6.76
C LEU A 66 -7.93 -3.73 6.98
N ALA A 67 -8.73 -4.17 6.01
CA ALA A 67 -10.17 -3.95 5.96
C ALA A 67 -10.54 -2.48 6.20
N ALA A 68 -9.73 -1.55 5.68
CA ALA A 68 -9.89 -0.13 5.90
C ALA A 68 -11.10 0.42 5.12
N ASN A 69 -11.86 1.27 5.78
CA ASN A 69 -13.04 1.91 5.20
C ASN A 69 -12.75 3.37 4.75
N ARG A 70 -11.57 3.88 5.08
CA ARG A 70 -11.12 5.25 4.75
C ARG A 70 -9.61 5.28 4.56
N ALA A 71 -9.12 6.23 3.77
CA ALA A 71 -7.68 6.43 3.52
C ALA A 71 -6.90 6.73 4.82
N GLU A 72 -7.51 7.42 5.78
CA GLU A 72 -6.89 7.81 7.04
C GLU A 72 -6.57 6.62 7.97
N GLU A 73 -7.10 5.46 7.70
CA GLU A 73 -6.81 4.24 8.47
C GLU A 73 -5.49 3.59 8.07
N VAL A 74 -4.92 4.01 6.94
CA VAL A 74 -3.61 3.53 6.46
C VAL A 74 -2.50 4.33 7.14
N ILE A 75 -1.89 3.74 8.17
CA ILE A 75 -0.78 4.34 8.95
C ILE A 75 0.59 3.85 8.44
N THR A 76 0.64 2.64 7.92
CA THR A 76 1.86 2.04 7.38
C THR A 76 1.60 1.55 5.97
N LEU A 77 2.48 1.93 5.04
CA LEU A 77 2.46 1.48 3.65
C LEU A 77 3.76 0.75 3.33
N ASN A 78 3.66 -0.45 2.77
CA ASN A 78 4.82 -1.20 2.28
C ASN A 78 4.60 -1.64 0.84
N CYS A 79 5.14 -0.87 -0.09
CA CYS A 79 5.12 -1.13 -1.52
C CYS A 79 6.54 -1.32 -2.07
N SER A 80 7.42 -1.99 -1.32
CA SER A 80 8.78 -2.28 -1.78
C SER A 80 8.76 -3.25 -2.96
N HIS A 81 9.63 -3.02 -3.96
CA HIS A 81 9.80 -3.85 -5.16
C HIS A 81 8.53 -3.99 -6.02
N ALA A 82 7.63 -3.02 -5.96
CA ALA A 82 6.37 -3.03 -6.74
C ALA A 82 6.53 -2.53 -8.18
N GLY A 83 7.64 -1.84 -8.50
CA GLY A 83 7.88 -1.26 -9.83
C GLY A 83 7.34 0.16 -9.99
N ILE A 84 7.00 0.83 -8.90
CA ILE A 84 6.41 2.17 -8.84
C ILE A 84 7.36 3.21 -9.43
N GLN A 85 6.80 4.15 -10.20
CA GLN A 85 7.52 5.26 -10.82
C GLN A 85 6.99 6.63 -10.39
N SER A 86 5.70 6.74 -10.08
CA SER A 86 5.04 7.97 -9.67
C SER A 86 4.32 7.80 -8.33
N LEU A 87 4.30 8.87 -7.54
CA LEU A 87 3.59 8.93 -6.25
C LEU A 87 2.33 9.80 -6.33
N SER A 88 1.91 10.17 -7.56
CA SER A 88 0.73 11.00 -7.80
C SER A 88 -0.53 10.36 -7.22
N GLY A 89 -1.33 11.15 -6.50
CA GLY A 89 -2.55 10.71 -5.84
C GLY A 89 -2.35 10.19 -4.41
N LEU A 90 -1.09 10.05 -3.94
CA LEU A 90 -0.79 9.55 -2.59
C LEU A 90 -1.22 10.52 -1.47
N GLU A 91 -1.44 11.79 -1.80
CA GLU A 91 -1.83 12.84 -0.85
C GLU A 91 -3.17 12.61 -0.14
N GLN A 92 -3.99 11.68 -0.62
CA GLN A 92 -5.22 11.28 0.08
C GLN A 92 -4.96 10.49 1.37
N PHE A 93 -3.76 9.87 1.51
CA PHE A 93 -3.38 9.03 2.64
C PHE A 93 -2.60 9.84 3.70
N THR A 94 -3.17 10.91 4.21
CA THR A 94 -2.52 11.91 5.08
C THR A 94 -2.02 11.38 6.42
N GLN A 95 -2.49 10.21 6.87
CA GLN A 95 -2.13 9.62 8.16
C GLN A 95 -0.99 8.61 8.09
N ILE A 96 -0.37 8.42 6.92
CA ILE A 96 0.78 7.52 6.80
C ILE A 96 1.96 8.08 7.59
N ARG A 97 2.47 7.27 8.54
CA ARG A 97 3.66 7.56 9.35
C ARG A 97 4.89 6.79 8.88
N THR A 98 4.70 5.58 8.40
CA THR A 98 5.79 4.74 7.90
C THR A 98 5.53 4.34 6.46
N MET A 99 6.49 4.64 5.59
CA MET A 99 6.40 4.31 4.18
C MET A 99 7.67 3.57 3.73
N LYS A 100 7.47 2.38 3.15
CA LYS A 100 8.54 1.56 2.58
C LYS A 100 8.32 1.45 1.09
N LEU A 101 9.22 2.04 0.33
CA LEU A 101 9.20 2.12 -1.13
C LEU A 101 10.53 1.65 -1.73
N SER A 102 11.30 0.86 -1.01
CA SER A 102 12.61 0.34 -1.45
C SER A 102 12.50 -0.44 -2.76
N GLY A 103 13.51 -0.36 -3.63
CA GLY A 103 13.58 -1.18 -4.85
C GLY A 103 12.53 -0.83 -5.92
N ASN A 104 12.18 0.44 -6.05
CA ASN A 104 11.28 0.94 -7.07
C ASN A 104 12.03 1.79 -8.13
N ARG A 105 11.33 2.61 -8.90
CA ARG A 105 11.87 3.51 -9.92
C ARG A 105 11.43 4.96 -9.68
N ILE A 106 11.24 5.32 -8.41
CA ILE A 106 10.74 6.62 -8.00
C ILE A 106 11.83 7.66 -8.22
N ARG A 107 11.45 8.76 -8.87
CA ARG A 107 12.37 9.84 -9.20
C ARG A 107 12.01 11.18 -8.55
N ASN A 108 10.73 11.47 -8.43
CA ASN A 108 10.19 12.71 -7.88
C ASN A 108 9.58 12.45 -6.51
N LEU A 109 9.82 13.35 -5.56
CA LEU A 109 9.36 13.23 -4.18
C LEU A 109 8.42 14.37 -3.76
N LEU A 110 8.00 15.24 -4.69
CA LEU A 110 7.18 16.42 -4.38
C LEU A 110 5.83 16.06 -3.74
N GLU A 111 5.23 14.95 -4.15
CA GLU A 111 3.95 14.50 -3.62
C GLU A 111 4.03 14.16 -2.12
N LEU A 112 5.21 13.75 -1.63
CA LEU A 112 5.43 13.40 -0.23
C LEU A 112 5.37 14.62 0.70
N GLU A 113 5.63 15.84 0.21
CA GLU A 113 5.49 17.07 1.01
C GLU A 113 4.06 17.27 1.58
N ARG A 114 3.07 16.61 0.97
CA ARG A 114 1.66 16.66 1.38
C ARG A 114 1.28 15.63 2.43
N LEU A 115 2.25 14.87 2.95
CA LEU A 115 2.05 13.86 3.99
C LEU A 115 2.60 14.37 5.33
N PRO A 116 1.80 15.10 6.12
CA PRO A 116 2.28 15.82 7.30
C PRO A 116 2.71 14.89 8.44
N GLU A 117 2.14 13.68 8.50
CA GLU A 117 2.42 12.72 9.56
C GLU A 117 3.58 11.76 9.26
N LEU A 118 4.25 11.91 8.09
CA LEU A 118 5.30 10.97 7.68
C LEU A 118 6.55 11.12 8.57
N GLU A 119 6.87 10.04 9.29
CA GLU A 119 8.01 9.96 10.21
C GLU A 119 9.16 9.10 9.68
N GLN A 120 8.85 8.03 8.96
CA GLN A 120 9.84 7.09 8.43
C GLN A 120 9.60 6.82 6.95
N LEU A 121 10.66 7.02 6.15
CA LEU A 121 10.63 6.83 4.70
C LEU A 121 11.84 6.02 4.23
N LEU A 122 11.57 4.87 3.61
CA LEU A 122 12.61 4.03 3.00
C LEU A 122 12.46 4.10 1.48
N LEU A 123 13.45 4.68 0.82
CA LEU A 123 13.54 4.90 -0.62
C LEU A 123 14.83 4.32 -1.21
N ASP A 124 15.49 3.42 -0.48
CA ASP A 124 16.71 2.80 -0.98
C ASP A 124 16.46 2.05 -2.30
N GLN A 125 17.48 2.03 -3.16
CA GLN A 125 17.43 1.40 -4.49
C GLN A 125 16.29 1.95 -5.37
N ASN A 126 16.26 3.27 -5.53
CA ASN A 126 15.35 4.00 -6.42
C ASN A 126 16.15 4.87 -7.41
N ASP A 127 15.46 5.74 -8.15
CA ASP A 127 16.02 6.69 -9.13
C ASP A 127 15.93 8.15 -8.65
N VAL A 128 15.88 8.38 -7.33
CA VAL A 128 15.73 9.72 -6.74
C VAL A 128 16.89 10.62 -7.17
N VAL A 129 16.54 11.84 -7.58
CA VAL A 129 17.53 12.87 -8.01
C VAL A 129 17.64 13.98 -6.97
N ASP A 130 16.51 14.59 -6.59
CA ASP A 130 16.45 15.70 -5.64
C ASP A 130 15.85 15.24 -4.31
N PRO A 131 16.61 15.23 -3.20
CA PRO A 131 16.10 14.85 -1.88
C PRO A 131 15.46 16.02 -1.11
N ILE A 132 15.59 17.26 -1.58
CA ILE A 132 15.19 18.47 -0.84
C ILE A 132 13.73 18.46 -0.41
N PRO A 133 12.75 17.99 -1.23
CA PRO A 133 11.35 17.95 -0.82
C PRO A 133 11.15 17.21 0.51
N VAL A 134 11.77 16.04 0.67
CA VAL A 134 11.61 15.25 1.90
C VAL A 134 12.50 15.72 3.05
N LEU A 135 13.65 16.35 2.76
CA LEU A 135 14.52 16.92 3.80
C LEU A 135 13.87 18.12 4.52
N ARG A 136 12.93 18.81 3.87
CA ARG A 136 12.17 19.93 4.45
C ARG A 136 11.00 19.51 5.32
N MET A 137 10.66 18.22 5.37
CA MET A 137 9.55 17.71 6.14
C MET A 137 9.88 17.70 7.63
N ALA A 138 9.23 18.56 8.42
CA ALA A 138 9.52 18.72 9.85
C ALA A 138 9.23 17.48 10.70
N GLY A 139 8.29 16.62 10.24
CA GLY A 139 7.91 15.36 10.91
C GLY A 139 8.86 14.20 10.68
N LEU A 140 9.67 14.26 9.59
CA LEU A 140 10.48 13.12 9.18
C LEU A 140 11.64 12.88 10.17
N ARG A 141 11.78 11.64 10.63
CA ARG A 141 12.79 11.20 11.60
C ARG A 141 13.78 10.20 11.02
N LYS A 142 13.36 9.43 10.04
CA LYS A 142 14.22 8.44 9.38
C LYS A 142 14.02 8.47 7.89
N LEU A 143 15.13 8.62 7.15
CA LEU A 143 15.16 8.61 5.68
C LEU A 143 16.29 7.71 5.20
N ASN A 144 15.97 6.74 4.35
CA ASN A 144 16.97 5.92 3.68
C ASN A 144 16.94 6.18 2.17
N LEU A 145 18.03 6.70 1.63
CA LEU A 145 18.25 7.00 0.21
C LEU A 145 19.39 6.16 -0.39
N ALA A 146 19.90 5.16 0.33
CA ALA A 146 20.99 4.32 -0.17
C ALA A 146 20.69 3.75 -1.57
N GLY A 147 21.70 3.60 -2.41
CA GLY A 147 21.53 2.98 -3.73
C GLY A 147 20.82 3.85 -4.80
N ASN A 148 20.54 5.14 -4.50
CA ASN A 148 20.05 6.10 -5.48
C ASN A 148 21.25 6.72 -6.21
N SER A 149 21.72 6.08 -7.27
CA SER A 149 22.98 6.43 -7.96
C SER A 149 23.00 7.83 -8.61
N ARG A 150 21.84 8.45 -8.79
CA ARG A 150 21.66 9.77 -9.42
C ARG A 150 21.34 10.86 -8.42
N LEU A 151 21.38 10.57 -7.11
CA LEU A 151 21.05 11.52 -6.06
C LEU A 151 22.00 12.71 -6.10
N GLN A 152 21.46 13.91 -6.09
CA GLN A 152 22.20 15.14 -5.79
C GLN A 152 22.46 15.18 -4.28
N CYS A 153 23.73 15.08 -3.89
CA CYS A 153 24.07 15.00 -2.47
C CYS A 153 23.70 16.31 -1.76
N PRO A 154 22.89 16.21 -0.68
CA PRO A 154 22.55 17.38 0.11
C PRO A 154 23.78 17.88 0.88
N THR A 155 23.83 19.19 1.16
CA THR A 155 24.85 19.76 2.04
C THR A 155 24.47 19.56 3.51
N ALA A 156 25.43 19.72 4.42
CA ALA A 156 25.18 19.60 5.85
C ALA A 156 24.09 20.57 6.36
N ASP A 157 23.94 21.72 5.70
CA ASP A 157 22.93 22.73 6.04
C ASP A 157 21.52 22.32 5.62
N ASP A 158 21.40 21.42 4.64
CA ASP A 158 20.11 20.92 4.16
C ASP A 158 19.54 19.79 5.05
N ILE A 159 20.38 19.20 5.91
CA ILE A 159 20.03 18.01 6.69
C ILE A 159 19.58 18.41 8.10
N PRO A 160 18.29 18.17 8.45
CA PRO A 160 17.81 18.43 9.81
C PRO A 160 18.57 17.60 10.85
N ARG A 161 18.97 18.22 11.97
CA ARG A 161 19.70 17.53 13.06
C ARG A 161 18.91 16.38 13.71
N THR A 162 17.59 16.38 13.56
CA THR A 162 16.68 15.35 14.12
C THR A 162 16.47 14.17 13.19
N LEU A 163 17.02 14.24 11.96
CA LEU A 163 16.83 13.22 10.95
C LEU A 163 17.96 12.19 10.99
N THR A 164 17.60 10.91 11.09
CA THR A 164 18.52 9.80 10.80
C THR A 164 18.51 9.55 9.30
N LEU A 165 19.59 9.94 8.63
CA LEU A 165 19.71 9.89 7.17
C LEU A 165 20.74 8.85 6.75
N THR A 166 20.38 8.02 5.75
CA THR A 166 21.32 7.14 5.05
C THR A 166 21.39 7.59 3.59
N LEU A 167 22.58 7.94 3.14
CA LEU A 167 22.88 8.42 1.78
C LEU A 167 23.52 7.31 0.94
N PRO A 168 23.56 7.46 -0.39
CA PRO A 168 24.38 6.62 -1.26
C PRO A 168 25.88 6.86 -1.03
N ASP A 169 26.72 5.84 -1.27
CA ASP A 169 28.18 5.89 -1.04
C ASP A 169 28.89 7.06 -1.74
N HIS A 170 28.39 7.51 -2.91
CA HIS A 170 28.98 8.64 -3.63
C HIS A 170 28.79 9.99 -2.93
N CYS A 171 27.89 10.09 -1.94
CA CYS A 171 27.71 11.30 -1.14
C CYS A 171 28.66 11.38 0.06
N ASP A 172 29.27 10.28 0.48
CA ASP A 172 30.21 10.26 1.63
C ASP A 172 31.60 10.79 1.27
N THR A 173 31.86 11.09 -0.01
CA THR A 173 33.18 11.51 -0.52
C THR A 173 33.30 13.03 -0.78
N GLN A 174 32.34 13.84 -0.31
CA GLN A 174 32.38 15.31 -0.50
C GLN A 174 32.69 16.08 0.78
#